data_c5b7bb2a7bb485c51297f4a28e0a8d7d
#
_entry.id   c5b7bb2a7bb485c51297f4a28e0a8d7d
#
_cell.length_a   1.000
_cell.length_b   1.000
_cell.length_c   1.000
_cell.angle_alpha   90.00
_cell.angle_beta   90.00
_cell.angle_gamma   90.00
#
_symmetry.space_group_name_H-M   'P 1'
#
loop_
_entity.id
_entity.type
_entity.pdbx_description
1 polymer ?
#
loop_
_entity_poly.entity_id
_entity_poly.type
_entity_poly.pdbx_seq_one_letter_code
_entity_poly.pdbx_strand_id
1 'polypeptide(L)'
;MTLRSYFNPSSIAVVGASNDPGKAGYQIYRNLLDLGFEGPVWAVNPKLPELFDRPCYPTLRDIPGPVELMVISVPAFGAPEIFEQAEARGDVRAAVVIASGFSETKIPERVALERDMLRIAKRAGIRVMGPNCVGVMNTGNHLDTTFAAGIRQSRGGMSVISQSGALGASIMMFATHQPAPMGFAKWAHVGNQSDVDVLEVMRFYRDDPDTRVIAMYMEGINNAKEFLKVAREVTHDKPVIALKVGRSEAGSGAAASHTGSLVGSDAVYDAAFRQAGIIRVDTVEELLDTAKAISMQPLPTGNRIAVLTEAGGPGIIAMDELGLAKDIVMARFEERTIAALKEALPPMAIVDHTPGYVDMSAAADEEHHARALSIVLEDPNVDGIVHISVPPTFLRPDELARRTVDVLDGARKPVTICYMAGKWITNARRLLEDARIPTFDMPERAARTMRNMVRRAQHMQRSKLGTQEKQDASRHSPSLSAASDVLLRERRDADENLTEPEARKILSDYGIAFGRAVAAADADSAAHAFSETQEPTAMKIISRDILHKSDVGGVRVNLRTEAEVRDAYRDMLADVAKANSDARIDGVLVSPMAKPGIEMIVGASRDAQFGPVVMVGFGGILVEVL
;
A
#
# COMPACT_ATOMS: atom_id res chain seq x y z
N MET A 1 20.27 -6.79 16.31
CA MET A 1 20.91 -5.46 16.22
C MET A 1 19.90 -4.49 15.65
N THR A 2 19.72 -3.35 16.25
CA THR A 2 18.77 -2.32 15.80
C THR A 2 19.37 -1.53 14.62
N LEU A 3 18.52 -1.02 13.71
CA LEU A 3 18.97 -0.16 12.60
C LEU A 3 19.44 1.24 13.07
N ARG A 4 19.64 1.43 14.38
CA ARG A 4 20.07 2.71 14.97
C ARG A 4 21.34 3.25 14.32
N SER A 5 22.34 2.40 14.07
CA SER A 5 23.63 2.80 13.49
C SER A 5 23.53 3.33 12.05
N TYR A 6 22.40 3.14 11.35
CA TYR A 6 22.17 3.76 10.05
C TYR A 6 21.62 5.18 10.16
N PHE A 7 20.73 5.43 11.14
CA PHE A 7 20.02 6.70 11.24
C PHE A 7 20.51 7.62 12.36
N ASN A 8 21.18 7.05 13.35
CA ASN A 8 21.75 7.79 14.49
C ASN A 8 23.17 7.30 14.81
N PRO A 9 24.09 7.25 13.82
CA PRO A 9 25.47 6.87 14.08
C PRO A 9 26.19 7.95 14.90
N SER A 10 27.14 7.54 15.71
CA SER A 10 28.03 8.45 16.45
C SER A 10 29.17 8.99 15.59
N SER A 11 29.51 8.30 14.49
CA SER A 11 30.63 8.66 13.60
C SER A 11 30.44 7.99 12.23
N ILE A 12 30.98 8.63 11.19
CA ILE A 12 30.82 8.18 9.80
C ILE A 12 32.16 8.19 9.08
N ALA A 13 32.44 7.13 8.29
CA ALA A 13 33.51 7.12 7.31
C ALA A 13 32.94 7.05 5.89
N VAL A 14 33.33 7.96 5.00
CA VAL A 14 33.00 7.96 3.59
C VAL A 14 34.15 7.36 2.80
N VAL A 15 34.00 6.09 2.40
CA VAL A 15 35.02 5.34 1.64
C VAL A 15 34.81 5.60 0.14
N GLY A 16 35.82 6.17 -0.50
CA GLY A 16 35.71 6.70 -1.87
C GLY A 16 35.31 8.17 -1.88
N ALA A 17 35.52 8.90 -0.78
CA ALA A 17 35.37 10.36 -0.77
C ALA A 17 36.24 10.99 -1.88
N SER A 18 35.75 12.04 -2.54
CA SER A 18 36.36 12.58 -3.76
C SER A 18 36.34 14.11 -3.78
N ASN A 19 37.31 14.70 -4.47
CA ASN A 19 37.32 16.12 -4.84
C ASN A 19 36.66 16.41 -6.20
N ASP A 20 36.24 15.37 -6.92
CA ASP A 20 35.53 15.48 -8.21
C ASP A 20 34.02 15.60 -7.98
N PRO A 21 33.41 16.77 -8.31
CA PRO A 21 31.98 17.00 -8.13
C PRO A 21 31.05 16.01 -8.86
N GLY A 22 31.55 15.33 -9.89
CA GLY A 22 30.82 14.32 -10.66
C GLY A 22 30.71 12.97 -9.97
N LYS A 23 31.33 12.78 -8.80
CA LYS A 23 31.35 11.50 -8.07
C LYS A 23 30.44 11.49 -6.86
N ALA A 24 29.79 10.35 -6.62
CA ALA A 24 28.92 10.17 -5.46
C ALA A 24 29.65 10.46 -4.13
N GLY A 25 30.91 10.01 -3.98
CA GLY A 25 31.71 10.24 -2.77
C GLY A 25 32.01 11.70 -2.47
N TYR A 26 32.05 12.58 -3.50
CA TYR A 26 32.12 14.03 -3.31
C TYR A 26 30.82 14.54 -2.66
N GLN A 27 29.69 14.20 -3.26
CA GLN A 27 28.40 14.73 -2.81
C GLN A 27 28.02 14.23 -1.42
N ILE A 28 28.24 12.94 -1.15
CA ILE A 28 27.96 12.34 0.18
C ILE A 28 28.78 13.04 1.27
N TYR A 29 30.10 13.18 1.07
CA TYR A 29 30.96 13.80 2.07
C TYR A 29 30.60 15.28 2.26
N ARG A 30 30.28 15.98 1.17
CA ARG A 30 29.86 17.37 1.21
C ARG A 30 28.51 17.56 1.91
N ASN A 31 27.51 16.72 1.63
CA ASN A 31 26.21 16.76 2.30
C ASN A 31 26.35 16.67 3.82
N LEU A 32 27.16 15.73 4.31
CA LEU A 32 27.39 15.55 5.74
C LEU A 32 28.04 16.78 6.39
N LEU A 33 28.95 17.45 5.68
CA LEU A 33 29.61 18.66 6.19
C LEU A 33 28.68 19.88 6.12
N ASP A 34 28.03 20.11 4.97
CA ASP A 34 27.18 21.29 4.72
C ASP A 34 25.92 21.30 5.58
N LEU A 35 25.37 20.11 5.91
CA LEU A 35 24.22 19.98 6.80
C LEU A 35 24.59 20.02 8.28
N GLY A 36 25.88 19.87 8.60
CA GLY A 36 26.38 19.96 9.97
C GLY A 36 26.08 18.71 10.81
N PHE A 37 26.34 17.51 10.27
CA PHE A 37 26.28 16.29 11.08
C PHE A 37 27.18 16.43 12.32
N GLU A 38 26.64 16.20 13.51
CA GLU A 38 27.30 16.53 14.79
C GLU A 38 28.45 15.60 15.15
N GLY A 39 28.52 14.40 14.56
CA GLY A 39 29.59 13.42 14.82
C GLY A 39 30.82 13.61 13.93
N PRO A 40 31.95 12.91 14.22
CA PRO A 40 33.10 12.83 13.33
C PRO A 40 32.71 12.27 11.94
N VAL A 41 33.14 12.97 10.88
CA VAL A 41 33.02 12.54 9.48
C VAL A 41 34.42 12.39 8.90
N TRP A 42 34.78 11.16 8.54
CA TRP A 42 36.12 10.78 8.06
C TRP A 42 36.10 10.55 6.55
N ALA A 43 36.98 11.21 5.81
CA ALA A 43 37.20 10.95 4.40
C ALA A 43 38.23 9.82 4.21
N VAL A 44 37.93 8.84 3.32
CA VAL A 44 38.87 7.77 2.97
C VAL A 44 39.08 7.75 1.46
N ASN A 45 40.31 8.04 1.04
CA ASN A 45 40.76 7.94 -0.36
C ASN A 45 42.27 7.82 -0.42
N PRO A 46 42.83 6.73 -1.01
CA PRO A 46 44.28 6.53 -1.07
C PRO A 46 45.06 7.53 -1.92
N LYS A 47 44.37 8.35 -2.72
CA LYS A 47 44.97 9.31 -3.65
C LYS A 47 44.97 10.75 -3.15
N LEU A 48 44.31 11.03 -2.02
CA LEU A 48 44.13 12.37 -1.49
C LEU A 48 44.65 12.44 -0.05
N PRO A 49 45.59 13.34 0.27
CA PRO A 49 46.00 13.57 1.66
C PRO A 49 45.00 14.43 2.44
N GLU A 50 44.22 15.24 1.71
CA GLU A 50 43.27 16.22 2.27
C GLU A 50 42.04 16.36 1.36
N LEU A 51 40.90 16.66 1.98
CA LEU A 51 39.63 16.93 1.25
C LEU A 51 38.80 17.98 2.03
N PHE A 52 38.47 19.10 1.40
CA PHE A 52 37.73 20.23 2.02
C PHE A 52 38.38 20.72 3.32
N ASP A 53 39.71 20.97 3.27
CA ASP A 53 40.55 21.45 4.40
C ASP A 53 40.50 20.49 5.62
N ARG A 54 40.28 19.19 5.37
CA ARG A 54 40.25 18.13 6.40
C ARG A 54 41.11 16.95 5.98
N PRO A 55 41.77 16.25 6.94
CA PRO A 55 42.55 15.06 6.64
C PRO A 55 41.75 14.00 5.90
N CYS A 56 42.34 13.41 4.86
CA CYS A 56 41.81 12.28 4.13
C CYS A 56 42.75 11.07 4.34
N TYR A 57 42.19 9.94 4.76
CA TYR A 57 42.96 8.77 5.15
C TYR A 57 43.08 7.78 3.99
N PRO A 58 44.23 7.12 3.79
CA PRO A 58 44.38 6.15 2.70
C PRO A 58 43.47 4.94 2.82
N THR A 59 43.27 4.45 4.04
CA THR A 59 42.42 3.27 4.34
C THR A 59 41.56 3.52 5.59
N LEU A 60 40.54 2.66 5.79
CA LEU A 60 39.76 2.70 7.03
C LEU A 60 40.61 2.48 8.29
N ARG A 61 41.70 1.70 8.17
CA ARG A 61 42.61 1.38 9.30
C ARG A 61 43.40 2.59 9.80
N ASP A 62 43.64 3.56 8.94
CA ASP A 62 44.43 4.76 9.26
C ASP A 62 43.61 5.83 10.00
N ILE A 63 42.30 5.69 10.10
CA ILE A 63 41.42 6.63 10.81
C ILE A 63 41.69 6.57 12.31
N PRO A 64 42.05 7.69 12.96
CA PRO A 64 42.48 7.69 14.38
C PRO A 64 41.31 7.59 15.37
N GLY A 65 40.06 7.85 14.93
CA GLY A 65 38.87 7.86 15.78
C GLY A 65 37.92 6.73 15.49
N PRO A 66 36.79 6.66 16.21
CA PRO A 66 35.81 5.62 16.01
C PRO A 66 35.06 5.76 14.66
N VAL A 67 34.62 4.63 14.12
CA VAL A 67 33.76 4.53 12.92
C VAL A 67 32.60 3.59 13.21
N GLU A 68 31.40 4.13 13.38
CA GLU A 68 30.20 3.32 13.59
C GLU A 68 29.50 2.98 12.25
N LEU A 69 29.36 3.97 11.35
CA LEU A 69 28.78 3.82 10.03
C LEU A 69 29.83 4.03 8.94
N MET A 70 29.95 3.11 8.00
CA MET A 70 30.71 3.36 6.77
C MET A 70 29.78 3.49 5.57
N VAL A 71 30.09 4.47 4.68
CA VAL A 71 29.40 4.67 3.41
C VAL A 71 30.37 4.36 2.28
N ILE A 72 30.06 3.37 1.46
CA ILE A 72 30.97 2.83 0.45
C ILE A 72 30.54 3.32 -0.95
N SER A 73 31.34 4.18 -1.56
CA SER A 73 31.16 4.72 -2.91
C SER A 73 32.30 4.37 -3.88
N VAL A 74 33.02 3.30 -3.60
CA VAL A 74 34.05 2.73 -4.51
C VAL A 74 33.41 1.71 -5.48
N PRO A 75 34.06 1.41 -6.62
CA PRO A 75 33.59 0.35 -7.53
C PRO A 75 33.40 -0.99 -6.81
N ALA A 76 32.38 -1.77 -7.23
CA ALA A 76 31.94 -3.00 -6.56
C ALA A 76 33.08 -3.97 -6.19
N PHE A 77 34.07 -4.14 -7.07
CA PHE A 77 35.21 -5.04 -6.82
C PHE A 77 36.08 -4.66 -5.61
N GLY A 78 36.09 -3.40 -5.20
CA GLY A 78 36.82 -2.96 -4.01
C GLY A 78 36.06 -3.19 -2.71
N ALA A 79 34.77 -3.52 -2.75
CA ALA A 79 33.95 -3.62 -1.54
C ALA A 79 34.41 -4.72 -0.57
N PRO A 80 34.75 -5.96 -0.97
CA PRO A 80 35.20 -7.00 -0.04
C PRO A 80 36.44 -6.57 0.78
N GLU A 81 37.41 -5.94 0.15
CA GLU A 81 38.62 -5.43 0.84
C GLU A 81 38.25 -4.38 1.89
N ILE A 82 37.32 -3.49 1.61
CA ILE A 82 36.84 -2.50 2.58
C ILE A 82 36.17 -3.17 3.79
N PHE A 83 35.40 -4.23 3.58
CA PHE A 83 34.83 -4.99 4.69
C PHE A 83 35.89 -5.75 5.50
N GLU A 84 36.97 -6.23 4.89
CA GLU A 84 38.12 -6.80 5.61
C GLU A 84 38.84 -5.74 6.45
N GLN A 85 39.00 -4.52 5.94
CA GLN A 85 39.52 -3.40 6.71
C GLN A 85 38.61 -3.05 7.89
N ALA A 86 37.31 -3.04 7.69
CA ALA A 86 36.33 -2.78 8.75
C ALA A 86 36.28 -3.90 9.80
N GLU A 87 36.44 -5.16 9.40
CA GLU A 87 36.56 -6.30 10.31
C GLU A 87 37.80 -6.14 11.22
N ALA A 88 38.93 -5.77 10.63
CA ALA A 88 40.18 -5.55 11.38
C ALA A 88 40.08 -4.38 12.38
N ARG A 89 39.23 -3.38 12.13
CA ARG A 89 38.93 -2.30 13.07
C ARG A 89 38.07 -2.76 14.25
N GLY A 90 37.04 -3.53 13.98
CA GLY A 90 36.11 -4.08 14.98
C GLY A 90 35.11 -3.09 15.59
N ASP A 91 35.10 -1.81 15.19
CA ASP A 91 34.19 -0.77 15.68
C ASP A 91 33.05 -0.42 14.70
N VAL A 92 33.15 -0.81 13.44
CA VAL A 92 32.09 -0.61 12.42
C VAL A 92 30.90 -1.51 12.71
N ARG A 93 29.70 -0.94 12.70
CA ARG A 93 28.43 -1.64 12.98
C ARG A 93 27.51 -1.71 11.77
N ALA A 94 27.58 -0.71 10.90
CA ALA A 94 26.69 -0.59 9.73
C ALA A 94 27.46 -0.11 8.49
N ALA A 95 27.01 -0.57 7.33
CA ALA A 95 27.53 -0.17 6.03
C ALA A 95 26.39 0.21 5.10
N VAL A 96 26.49 1.36 4.43
CA VAL A 96 25.65 1.76 3.30
C VAL A 96 26.47 1.60 2.04
N VAL A 97 26.10 0.67 1.16
CA VAL A 97 26.85 0.36 -0.07
C VAL A 97 26.16 1.01 -1.25
N ILE A 98 26.70 2.17 -1.68
CA ILE A 98 26.15 2.98 -2.78
C ILE A 98 26.41 2.31 -4.15
N ALA A 99 27.58 1.68 -4.28
CA ALA A 99 28.02 1.08 -5.53
C ALA A 99 27.00 0.09 -6.11
N SER A 100 26.78 0.18 -7.41
CA SER A 100 26.10 -0.83 -8.24
C SER A 100 27.11 -1.77 -8.88
N GLY A 101 26.62 -2.81 -9.57
CA GLY A 101 27.45 -3.80 -10.24
C GLY A 101 27.60 -5.09 -9.43
N PHE A 102 26.58 -5.48 -8.68
CA PHE A 102 26.47 -6.70 -7.90
C PHE A 102 25.40 -7.64 -8.48
N SER A 103 24.56 -8.25 -7.65
CA SER A 103 23.58 -9.27 -8.06
C SER A 103 22.48 -8.74 -8.99
N GLU A 104 22.17 -7.44 -8.97
CA GLU A 104 21.21 -6.82 -9.89
C GLU A 104 21.61 -6.96 -11.36
N THR A 105 22.91 -7.17 -11.65
CA THR A 105 23.40 -7.39 -13.01
C THR A 105 23.10 -8.80 -13.54
N LYS A 106 22.75 -9.75 -12.65
CA LYS A 106 22.57 -11.19 -12.95
C LYS A 106 23.81 -11.89 -13.54
N ILE A 107 24.99 -11.23 -13.49
CA ILE A 107 26.27 -11.81 -13.93
C ILE A 107 26.81 -12.69 -12.80
N PRO A 108 27.15 -13.98 -13.03
CA PRO A 108 27.55 -14.92 -11.98
C PRO A 108 28.69 -14.42 -11.11
N GLU A 109 29.72 -13.80 -11.69
CA GLU A 109 30.87 -13.26 -10.98
C GLU A 109 30.50 -12.10 -10.05
N ARG A 110 29.49 -11.30 -10.45
CA ARG A 110 28.96 -10.18 -9.65
C ARG A 110 28.07 -10.66 -8.51
N VAL A 111 27.29 -11.70 -8.76
CA VAL A 111 26.53 -12.39 -7.71
C VAL A 111 27.46 -13.01 -6.67
N ALA A 112 28.56 -13.64 -7.12
CA ALA A 112 29.57 -14.19 -6.22
C ALA A 112 30.26 -13.10 -5.39
N LEU A 113 30.58 -11.97 -6.01
CA LEU A 113 31.18 -10.80 -5.33
C LEU A 113 30.31 -10.27 -4.20
N GLU A 114 28.99 -10.12 -4.43
CA GLU A 114 28.02 -9.72 -3.40
C GLU A 114 27.99 -10.73 -2.25
N ARG A 115 27.94 -12.01 -2.56
CA ARG A 115 27.93 -13.08 -1.57
C ARG A 115 29.20 -13.06 -0.71
N ASP A 116 30.37 -12.82 -1.32
CA ASP A 116 31.64 -12.72 -0.57
C ASP A 116 31.67 -11.50 0.33
N MET A 117 31.24 -10.35 -0.15
CA MET A 117 31.09 -9.13 0.66
C MET A 117 30.18 -9.38 1.87
N LEU A 118 29.01 -9.97 1.67
CA LEU A 118 28.06 -10.25 2.75
C LEU A 118 28.61 -11.29 3.76
N ARG A 119 29.38 -12.26 3.29
CA ARG A 119 30.04 -13.26 4.15
C ARG A 119 31.04 -12.59 5.10
N ILE A 120 31.83 -11.64 4.59
CA ILE A 120 32.78 -10.88 5.41
C ILE A 120 32.02 -9.99 6.38
N ALA A 121 31.01 -9.23 5.91
CA ALA A 121 30.19 -8.37 6.73
C ALA A 121 29.54 -9.14 7.90
N LYS A 122 28.95 -10.30 7.61
CA LYS A 122 28.33 -11.16 8.63
C LYS A 122 29.34 -11.65 9.68
N ARG A 123 30.53 -12.07 9.25
CA ARG A 123 31.62 -12.50 10.15
C ARG A 123 32.08 -11.35 11.06
N ALA A 124 32.15 -10.13 10.50
CA ALA A 124 32.54 -8.92 11.24
C ALA A 124 31.38 -8.34 12.11
N GLY A 125 30.17 -8.89 12.04
CA GLY A 125 29.00 -8.35 12.74
C GLY A 125 28.51 -7.00 12.18
N ILE A 126 28.81 -6.70 10.91
CA ILE A 126 28.42 -5.47 10.22
C ILE A 126 27.13 -5.73 9.42
N ARG A 127 26.11 -4.90 9.64
CA ARG A 127 24.88 -4.93 8.84
C ARG A 127 25.07 -4.12 7.55
N VAL A 128 24.42 -4.54 6.46
CA VAL A 128 24.58 -3.95 5.12
C VAL A 128 23.26 -3.45 4.59
N MET A 129 23.17 -2.16 4.25
CA MET A 129 22.09 -1.59 3.46
C MET A 129 22.54 -1.42 2.00
N GLY A 130 21.76 -1.93 1.08
CA GLY A 130 22.13 -2.06 -0.32
C GLY A 130 22.62 -3.47 -0.65
N PRO A 131 23.60 -3.66 -1.56
CA PRO A 131 24.25 -2.65 -2.40
C PRO A 131 23.29 -1.97 -3.40
N ASN A 132 23.83 -1.16 -4.31
CA ASN A 132 23.04 -0.47 -5.32
C ASN A 132 21.97 0.42 -4.67
N CYS A 133 22.33 1.23 -3.67
CA CYS A 133 21.41 2.14 -3.00
C CYS A 133 21.87 3.60 -3.11
N VAL A 134 20.94 4.53 -2.85
CA VAL A 134 21.24 5.98 -2.85
C VAL A 134 21.74 6.45 -1.49
N GLY A 135 21.43 5.74 -0.42
CA GLY A 135 21.80 6.07 0.93
C GLY A 135 20.62 6.15 1.90
N VAL A 136 20.88 6.79 3.04
CA VAL A 136 19.90 7.06 4.10
C VAL A 136 19.99 8.51 4.56
N MET A 137 18.90 9.02 5.13
CA MET A 137 18.83 10.37 5.68
C MET A 137 18.05 10.36 7.00
N ASN A 138 18.47 11.23 7.92
CA ASN A 138 17.74 11.59 9.12
C ASN A 138 17.87 13.11 9.35
N THR A 139 16.78 13.82 9.17
CA THR A 139 16.75 15.29 9.32
C THR A 139 16.91 15.76 10.77
N GLY A 140 16.64 14.87 11.73
CA GLY A 140 16.71 15.17 13.16
C GLY A 140 18.14 15.38 13.68
N ASN A 141 19.15 14.74 13.04
CA ASN A 141 20.57 14.84 13.39
C ASN A 141 21.45 15.27 12.21
N HIS A 142 20.86 15.85 11.17
CA HIS A 142 21.56 16.35 9.98
C HIS A 142 22.33 15.29 9.18
N LEU A 143 21.93 14.02 9.31
CA LEU A 143 22.49 12.91 8.56
C LEU A 143 21.94 12.89 7.13
N ASP A 144 22.83 12.95 6.14
CA ASP A 144 22.51 12.69 4.74
C ASP A 144 23.68 11.97 4.06
N THR A 145 23.51 10.67 3.85
CA THR A 145 24.47 9.82 3.13
C THR A 145 24.10 9.65 1.66
N THR A 146 23.11 10.40 1.16
CA THR A 146 22.72 10.35 -0.25
C THR A 146 23.70 11.14 -1.12
N PHE A 147 23.76 10.77 -2.40
CA PHE A 147 24.49 11.57 -3.39
C PHE A 147 23.59 12.57 -4.15
N ALA A 148 22.44 12.89 -3.60
CA ALA A 148 21.54 13.90 -4.15
C ALA A 148 22.09 15.29 -3.88
N ALA A 149 22.39 16.04 -4.96
CA ALA A 149 23.06 17.33 -4.86
C ALA A 149 22.07 18.46 -4.54
N GLY A 150 22.44 19.33 -3.60
CA GLY A 150 21.72 20.59 -3.33
C GLY A 150 20.32 20.42 -2.72
N ILE A 151 20.00 19.25 -2.20
CA ILE A 151 18.70 18.97 -1.60
C ILE A 151 18.79 19.19 -0.09
N ARG A 152 18.15 20.26 0.39
CA ARG A 152 18.01 20.51 1.84
C ARG A 152 16.58 20.15 2.26
N GLN A 153 16.44 19.03 2.94
CA GLN A 153 15.14 18.58 3.43
C GLN A 153 14.71 19.34 4.69
N SER A 154 13.46 19.80 4.71
CA SER A 154 12.84 20.33 5.91
C SER A 154 12.55 19.20 6.90
N ARG A 155 12.70 19.47 8.21
CA ARG A 155 12.31 18.52 9.25
C ARG A 155 10.78 18.37 9.31
N GLY A 156 10.31 17.10 9.38
CA GLY A 156 8.88 16.79 9.46
C GLY A 156 8.61 15.40 9.97
N GLY A 157 7.38 14.91 9.78
CA GLY A 157 6.93 13.61 10.31
C GLY A 157 6.86 12.48 9.29
N MET A 158 7.23 12.72 8.04
CA MET A 158 7.17 11.70 6.99
C MET A 158 8.49 10.93 6.90
N SER A 159 8.43 9.59 7.00
CA SER A 159 9.56 8.71 6.70
C SER A 159 9.29 7.93 5.42
N VAL A 160 10.30 7.88 4.54
CA VAL A 160 10.18 7.27 3.22
C VAL A 160 11.03 6.03 3.10
N ILE A 161 10.46 4.97 2.51
CA ILE A 161 11.17 3.76 2.08
C ILE A 161 11.02 3.65 0.57
N SER A 162 12.11 3.60 -0.17
CA SER A 162 12.09 3.45 -1.62
C SER A 162 12.85 2.20 -2.07
N GLN A 163 12.29 1.47 -3.03
CA GLN A 163 12.98 0.41 -3.77
C GLN A 163 13.62 0.93 -5.06
N SER A 164 13.28 2.17 -5.49
CA SER A 164 13.89 2.83 -6.65
C SER A 164 14.75 4.01 -6.21
N GLY A 165 16.02 3.99 -6.59
CA GLY A 165 16.97 5.07 -6.27
C GLY A 165 16.63 6.37 -7.02
N ALA A 166 16.44 6.29 -8.33
CA ALA A 166 16.15 7.45 -9.17
C ALA A 166 14.81 8.12 -8.80
N LEU A 167 13.76 7.32 -8.59
CA LEU A 167 12.47 7.86 -8.17
C LEU A 167 12.54 8.43 -6.76
N GLY A 168 13.24 7.77 -5.83
CA GLY A 168 13.44 8.27 -4.47
C GLY A 168 14.14 9.64 -4.47
N ALA A 169 15.20 9.81 -5.25
CA ALA A 169 15.86 11.09 -5.43
C ALA A 169 14.93 12.15 -6.03
N SER A 170 14.14 11.78 -7.05
CA SER A 170 13.15 12.68 -7.66
C SER A 170 12.06 13.11 -6.67
N ILE A 171 11.60 12.21 -5.80
CA ILE A 171 10.64 12.51 -4.71
C ILE A 171 11.24 13.55 -3.76
N MET A 172 12.50 13.38 -3.35
CA MET A 172 13.17 14.35 -2.48
C MET A 172 13.29 15.73 -3.16
N MET A 173 13.69 15.76 -4.43
CA MET A 173 13.78 17.01 -5.20
C MET A 173 12.42 17.69 -5.30
N PHE A 174 11.38 16.95 -5.68
CA PHE A 174 10.02 17.46 -5.77
C PHE A 174 9.55 18.05 -4.44
N ALA A 175 9.74 17.34 -3.35
CA ALA A 175 9.33 17.76 -2.00
C ALA A 175 10.05 19.04 -1.54
N THR A 176 11.34 19.18 -1.88
CA THR A 176 12.15 20.37 -1.53
C THR A 176 11.71 21.63 -2.28
N HIS A 177 11.30 21.48 -3.53
CA HIS A 177 10.98 22.61 -4.41
C HIS A 177 9.49 23.02 -4.38
N GLN A 178 8.70 22.46 -3.48
CA GLN A 178 7.34 22.94 -3.25
C GLN A 178 7.34 24.36 -2.66
N PRO A 179 6.28 25.17 -2.90
CA PRO A 179 6.13 26.49 -2.28
C PRO A 179 6.25 26.47 -0.75
N ALA A 180 5.75 25.41 -0.12
CA ALA A 180 6.03 25.04 1.25
C ALA A 180 6.71 23.66 1.23
N PRO A 181 8.01 23.58 1.54
CA PRO A 181 8.76 22.33 1.47
C PRO A 181 8.18 21.27 2.40
N MET A 182 7.97 20.05 1.86
CA MET A 182 7.49 18.93 2.65
C MET A 182 8.57 18.47 3.63
N GLY A 183 8.18 18.25 4.89
CA GLY A 183 9.12 17.83 5.93
C GLY A 183 9.26 16.32 6.01
N PHE A 184 10.52 15.86 6.04
CA PHE A 184 10.88 14.46 6.26
C PHE A 184 11.38 14.25 7.69
N ALA A 185 11.13 13.06 8.25
CA ALA A 185 11.83 12.57 9.42
C ALA A 185 13.07 11.77 8.98
N LYS A 186 12.82 10.71 8.22
CA LYS A 186 13.85 9.80 7.71
C LYS A 186 13.58 9.38 6.27
N TRP A 187 14.65 8.92 5.62
CA TRP A 187 14.57 8.38 4.26
C TRP A 187 15.53 7.20 4.12
N ALA A 188 15.12 6.14 3.43
CA ALA A 188 15.93 4.98 3.13
C ALA A 188 15.69 4.46 1.72
N HIS A 189 16.76 4.25 0.96
CA HIS A 189 16.75 3.43 -0.23
C HIS A 189 17.44 2.11 0.06
N VAL A 190 16.69 1.01 0.00
CA VAL A 190 17.16 -0.30 0.45
C VAL A 190 17.99 -1.07 -0.60
N GLY A 191 18.08 -0.57 -1.83
CA GLY A 191 18.86 -1.20 -2.92
C GLY A 191 18.45 -2.64 -3.19
N ASN A 192 19.44 -3.53 -3.34
CA ASN A 192 19.21 -4.97 -3.60
C ASN A 192 18.58 -5.72 -2.41
N GLN A 193 18.50 -5.12 -1.23
CA GLN A 193 17.96 -5.74 0.01
C GLN A 193 18.68 -7.05 0.37
N SER A 194 20.00 -7.06 0.26
CA SER A 194 20.81 -8.28 0.41
C SER A 194 21.01 -8.68 1.88
N ASP A 195 20.85 -7.74 2.83
CA ASP A 195 20.87 -7.98 4.28
C ASP A 195 19.72 -7.20 4.96
N VAL A 196 19.77 -5.86 4.96
CA VAL A 196 18.67 -5.04 5.48
C VAL A 196 17.58 -4.89 4.43
N ASP A 197 16.37 -5.30 4.78
CA ASP A 197 15.21 -5.26 3.90
C ASP A 197 14.17 -4.18 4.31
N VAL A 198 13.15 -4.03 3.49
CA VAL A 198 12.00 -3.12 3.73
C VAL A 198 11.33 -3.40 5.07
N LEU A 199 11.23 -4.67 5.50
CA LEU A 199 10.50 -5.06 6.70
C LEU A 199 11.19 -4.58 7.97
N GLU A 200 12.53 -4.68 8.00
CA GLU A 200 13.32 -4.17 9.12
C GLU A 200 13.25 -2.65 9.21
N VAL A 201 13.30 -1.95 8.07
CA VAL A 201 13.15 -0.48 8.03
C VAL A 201 11.75 -0.06 8.47
N MET A 202 10.70 -0.77 8.06
CA MET A 202 9.32 -0.53 8.53
C MET A 202 9.21 -0.64 10.05
N ARG A 203 9.78 -1.71 10.65
CA ARG A 203 9.78 -1.89 12.11
C ARG A 203 10.55 -0.78 12.81
N PHE A 204 11.72 -0.40 12.28
CA PHE A 204 12.49 0.70 12.82
C PHE A 204 11.71 2.03 12.79
N TYR A 205 11.04 2.33 11.68
CA TYR A 205 10.22 3.55 11.57
C TYR A 205 8.97 3.50 12.46
N ARG A 206 8.40 2.32 12.74
CA ARG A 206 7.33 2.17 13.72
C ARG A 206 7.76 2.68 15.10
N ASP A 207 8.95 2.28 15.53
CA ASP A 207 9.47 2.57 16.87
C ASP A 207 10.12 3.97 16.96
N ASP A 208 10.34 4.64 15.84
CA ASP A 208 10.97 5.95 15.78
C ASP A 208 9.99 7.08 16.17
N PRO A 209 10.32 7.91 17.19
CA PRO A 209 9.41 8.96 17.66
C PRO A 209 9.21 10.12 16.67
N ASP A 210 10.17 10.38 15.79
CA ASP A 210 10.06 11.44 14.78
C ASP A 210 9.17 11.02 13.60
N THR A 211 9.03 9.71 13.35
CA THR A 211 8.18 9.18 12.27
C THR A 211 6.71 9.20 12.67
N ARG A 212 5.89 9.95 11.96
CA ARG A 212 4.41 10.01 12.12
C ARG A 212 3.68 9.20 11.07
N VAL A 213 4.27 9.10 9.87
CA VAL A 213 3.72 8.39 8.73
C VAL A 213 4.85 7.75 7.92
N ILE A 214 4.61 6.58 7.37
CA ILE A 214 5.55 5.86 6.50
C ILE A 214 5.02 5.89 5.08
N ALA A 215 5.77 6.48 4.15
CA ALA A 215 5.48 6.48 2.73
C ALA A 215 6.41 5.49 2.01
N MET A 216 5.85 4.59 1.19
CA MET A 216 6.60 3.51 0.54
C MET A 216 6.42 3.53 -0.96
N TYR A 217 7.53 3.47 -1.69
CA TYR A 217 7.53 3.08 -3.09
C TYR A 217 8.00 1.63 -3.22
N MET A 218 7.18 0.79 -3.85
CA MET A 218 7.38 -0.65 -3.90
C MET A 218 7.28 -1.20 -5.32
N GLU A 219 8.25 -2.02 -5.69
CA GLU A 219 8.28 -2.78 -6.95
C GLU A 219 7.91 -4.25 -6.72
N GLY A 220 8.32 -4.84 -5.61
CA GLY A 220 8.03 -6.21 -5.24
C GLY A 220 8.20 -6.50 -3.75
N ILE A 221 7.78 -7.70 -3.34
CA ILE A 221 7.91 -8.22 -1.98
C ILE A 221 8.60 -9.59 -2.06
N ASN A 222 9.71 -9.76 -1.35
CA ASN A 222 10.45 -11.04 -1.34
C ASN A 222 9.78 -12.10 -0.47
N ASN A 223 9.21 -11.72 0.68
CA ASN A 223 8.51 -12.60 1.60
C ASN A 223 7.14 -12.00 1.97
N ALA A 224 6.12 -12.33 1.17
CA ALA A 224 4.80 -11.73 1.32
C ALA A 224 4.09 -12.10 2.63
N LYS A 225 4.34 -13.29 3.18
CA LYS A 225 3.74 -13.70 4.46
C LYS A 225 4.30 -12.90 5.63
N GLU A 226 5.62 -12.75 5.70
CA GLU A 226 6.26 -11.95 6.75
C GLU A 226 5.93 -10.47 6.55
N PHE A 227 5.87 -9.99 5.29
CA PHE A 227 5.42 -8.64 4.98
C PHE A 227 4.03 -8.34 5.55
N LEU A 228 3.04 -9.21 5.34
CA LEU A 228 1.69 -9.00 5.88
C LEU A 228 1.68 -8.94 7.41
N LYS A 229 2.47 -9.79 8.06
CA LYS A 229 2.61 -9.77 9.51
C LYS A 229 3.20 -8.46 10.00
N VAL A 230 4.34 -8.06 9.45
CA VAL A 230 5.02 -6.79 9.78
C VAL A 230 4.14 -5.59 9.48
N ALA A 231 3.49 -5.59 8.32
CA ALA A 231 2.61 -4.49 7.92
C ALA A 231 1.45 -4.30 8.92
N ARG A 232 0.83 -5.39 9.39
CA ARG A 232 -0.21 -5.32 10.44
C ARG A 232 0.31 -4.80 11.77
N GLU A 233 1.51 -5.23 12.18
CA GLU A 233 2.18 -4.74 13.38
C GLU A 233 2.44 -3.23 13.27
N VAL A 234 2.98 -2.77 12.13
CA VAL A 234 3.34 -1.37 11.90
C VAL A 234 2.10 -0.49 11.74
N THR A 235 1.11 -0.94 10.96
CA THR A 235 -0.11 -0.14 10.71
C THR A 235 -1.01 -0.02 11.94
N HIS A 236 -0.86 -0.91 12.92
CA HIS A 236 -1.52 -0.73 14.20
C HIS A 236 -1.09 0.58 14.88
N ASP A 237 0.21 0.90 14.83
CA ASP A 237 0.79 2.03 15.54
C ASP A 237 0.91 3.28 14.63
N LYS A 238 1.32 3.09 13.38
CA LYS A 238 1.59 4.20 12.44
C LYS A 238 0.93 3.99 11.08
N PRO A 239 0.45 5.06 10.43
CA PRO A 239 -0.04 5.01 9.06
C PRO A 239 1.06 4.58 8.09
N VAL A 240 0.73 3.66 7.17
CA VAL A 240 1.59 3.26 6.05
C VAL A 240 0.85 3.54 4.76
N ILE A 241 1.48 4.27 3.85
CA ILE A 241 0.97 4.58 2.52
C ILE A 241 1.90 3.95 1.52
N ALA A 242 1.39 3.23 0.53
CA ALA A 242 2.21 2.53 -0.44
C ALA A 242 1.78 2.78 -1.88
N LEU A 243 2.72 3.19 -2.70
CA LEU A 243 2.64 3.17 -4.15
C LEU A 243 3.29 1.88 -4.66
N LYS A 244 2.47 0.89 -5.05
CA LYS A 244 2.91 -0.38 -5.65
C LYS A 244 2.78 -0.29 -7.16
N VAL A 245 3.90 -0.41 -7.86
CA VAL A 245 3.93 -0.43 -9.34
C VAL A 245 3.83 -1.85 -9.90
N GLY A 246 3.69 -2.00 -11.20
CA GLY A 246 3.47 -3.29 -11.86
C GLY A 246 2.00 -3.74 -11.75
N ARG A 247 1.05 -2.83 -11.95
CA ARG A 247 -0.40 -3.07 -11.83
C ARG A 247 -1.00 -3.69 -13.09
N SER A 248 -0.52 -3.26 -14.25
CA SER A 248 -0.91 -3.82 -15.55
C SER A 248 0.01 -4.96 -15.96
N GLU A 249 -0.39 -5.78 -16.91
CA GLU A 249 0.43 -6.84 -17.48
C GLU A 249 1.76 -6.29 -18.01
N ALA A 250 1.73 -5.19 -18.76
CA ALA A 250 2.91 -4.50 -19.25
C ALA A 250 3.80 -3.99 -18.12
N GLY A 251 3.22 -3.36 -17.09
CA GLY A 251 3.94 -2.87 -15.92
C GLY A 251 4.53 -4.01 -15.09
N SER A 252 3.82 -5.13 -14.95
CA SER A 252 4.30 -6.33 -14.27
C SER A 252 5.50 -6.94 -14.98
N GLY A 253 5.46 -7.05 -16.32
CA GLY A 253 6.58 -7.52 -17.11
C GLY A 253 7.83 -6.62 -16.97
N ALA A 254 7.64 -5.30 -16.98
CA ALA A 254 8.72 -4.34 -16.77
C ALA A 254 9.32 -4.45 -15.35
N ALA A 255 8.50 -4.53 -14.31
CA ALA A 255 8.94 -4.67 -12.91
C ALA A 255 9.71 -5.98 -12.70
N ALA A 256 9.21 -7.11 -13.20
CA ALA A 256 9.88 -8.42 -13.13
C ALA A 256 11.24 -8.40 -13.83
N SER A 257 11.35 -7.71 -14.97
CA SER A 257 12.62 -7.54 -15.68
C SER A 257 13.63 -6.70 -14.88
N HIS A 258 13.14 -5.66 -14.20
CA HIS A 258 13.97 -4.71 -13.45
C HIS A 258 14.45 -5.29 -12.11
N THR A 259 13.57 -5.90 -11.32
CA THR A 259 13.89 -6.36 -9.96
C THR A 259 14.22 -7.85 -9.87
N GLY A 260 13.86 -8.63 -10.90
CA GLY A 260 13.95 -10.10 -10.85
C GLY A 260 12.94 -10.76 -9.90
N SER A 261 12.04 -9.99 -9.30
CA SER A 261 11.02 -10.49 -8.38
C SER A 261 9.81 -11.03 -9.15
N LEU A 262 9.20 -12.11 -8.62
CA LEU A 262 7.88 -12.55 -9.07
C LEU A 262 6.88 -11.43 -8.80
N VAL A 263 6.12 -11.04 -9.82
CA VAL A 263 5.04 -10.06 -9.68
C VAL A 263 3.74 -10.86 -9.53
N GLY A 264 3.16 -10.84 -8.32
CA GLY A 264 1.85 -11.45 -8.05
C GLY A 264 0.68 -10.65 -8.67
N SER A 265 -0.52 -11.24 -8.63
CA SER A 265 -1.73 -10.56 -9.09
C SER A 265 -1.96 -9.24 -8.35
N ASP A 266 -2.28 -8.16 -9.10
CA ASP A 266 -2.56 -6.84 -8.53
C ASP A 266 -3.74 -6.86 -7.54
N ALA A 267 -4.77 -7.65 -7.84
CA ALA A 267 -5.92 -7.85 -6.94
C ALA A 267 -5.52 -8.49 -5.59
N VAL A 268 -4.55 -9.41 -5.61
CA VAL A 268 -4.03 -10.03 -4.38
C VAL A 268 -3.23 -9.02 -3.55
N TYR A 269 -2.41 -8.17 -4.19
CA TYR A 269 -1.73 -7.06 -3.52
C TYR A 269 -2.72 -6.09 -2.89
N ASP A 270 -3.78 -5.72 -3.61
CA ASP A 270 -4.80 -4.80 -3.12
C ASP A 270 -5.54 -5.39 -1.90
N ALA A 271 -5.91 -6.66 -1.95
CA ALA A 271 -6.51 -7.37 -0.83
C ALA A 271 -5.55 -7.45 0.38
N ALA A 272 -4.27 -7.76 0.14
CA ALA A 272 -3.23 -7.84 1.15
C ALA A 272 -3.02 -6.48 1.85
N PHE A 273 -2.93 -5.40 1.09
CA PHE A 273 -2.75 -4.05 1.63
C PHE A 273 -3.97 -3.61 2.44
N ARG A 274 -5.18 -3.86 1.96
CA ARG A 274 -6.42 -3.62 2.73
C ARG A 274 -6.45 -4.38 4.04
N GLN A 275 -6.12 -5.67 4.04
CA GLN A 275 -6.06 -6.48 5.26
C GLN A 275 -4.99 -6.02 6.24
N ALA A 276 -3.86 -5.53 5.72
CA ALA A 276 -2.76 -5.02 6.53
C ALA A 276 -2.98 -3.56 6.98
N GLY A 277 -3.99 -2.85 6.47
CA GLY A 277 -4.23 -1.44 6.78
C GLY A 277 -3.28 -0.46 6.11
N ILE A 278 -2.64 -0.89 5.04
CA ILE A 278 -1.84 -0.03 4.18
C ILE A 278 -2.78 0.76 3.28
N ILE A 279 -2.59 2.07 3.21
CA ILE A 279 -3.27 2.95 2.26
C ILE A 279 -2.58 2.79 0.91
N ARG A 280 -3.23 2.13 -0.03
CA ARG A 280 -2.73 2.03 -1.39
C ARG A 280 -3.06 3.28 -2.19
N VAL A 281 -2.08 3.81 -2.91
CA VAL A 281 -2.20 4.99 -3.77
C VAL A 281 -1.70 4.69 -5.17
N ASP A 282 -2.12 5.52 -6.16
CA ASP A 282 -1.93 5.26 -7.57
C ASP A 282 -0.82 6.10 -8.22
N THR A 283 -0.47 7.23 -7.59
CA THR A 283 0.54 8.17 -8.10
C THR A 283 1.52 8.60 -7.02
N VAL A 284 2.70 9.06 -7.43
CA VAL A 284 3.70 9.66 -6.52
C VAL A 284 3.14 10.89 -5.81
N GLU A 285 2.36 11.68 -6.53
CA GLU A 285 1.73 12.87 -6.00
C GLU A 285 0.74 12.52 -4.88
N GLU A 286 -0.13 11.54 -5.10
CA GLU A 286 -1.06 11.04 -4.08
C GLU A 286 -0.35 10.45 -2.86
N LEU A 287 0.81 9.76 -3.07
CA LEU A 287 1.67 9.26 -1.99
C LEU A 287 2.10 10.39 -1.07
N LEU A 288 2.65 11.45 -1.66
CA LEU A 288 3.17 12.59 -0.92
C LEU A 288 2.07 13.44 -0.27
N ASP A 289 0.98 13.69 -0.99
CA ASP A 289 -0.17 14.44 -0.49
C ASP A 289 -0.81 13.78 0.72
N THR A 290 -1.05 12.47 0.61
CA THR A 290 -1.64 11.68 1.71
C THR A 290 -0.69 11.63 2.92
N ALA A 291 0.61 11.43 2.69
CA ALA A 291 1.60 11.41 3.77
C ALA A 291 1.72 12.78 4.45
N LYS A 292 1.73 13.87 3.67
CA LYS A 292 1.73 15.24 4.20
C LYS A 292 0.54 15.48 5.11
N ALA A 293 -0.68 15.23 4.63
CA ALA A 293 -1.89 15.49 5.40
C ALA A 293 -1.98 14.67 6.68
N ILE A 294 -1.71 13.37 6.62
CA ILE A 294 -1.74 12.50 7.80
C ILE A 294 -0.63 12.87 8.81
N SER A 295 0.50 13.40 8.35
CA SER A 295 1.55 13.87 9.26
C SER A 295 1.19 15.18 9.97
N MET A 296 0.29 15.98 9.41
CA MET A 296 -0.06 17.33 9.86
C MET A 296 -1.36 17.39 10.66
N GLN A 297 -2.39 16.65 10.23
CA GLN A 297 -3.77 16.77 10.72
C GLN A 297 -4.21 15.53 11.52
N PRO A 298 -5.21 15.67 12.43
CA PRO A 298 -5.88 14.52 13.02
C PRO A 298 -6.60 13.71 11.94
N LEU A 299 -6.90 12.45 12.22
CA LEU A 299 -7.75 11.63 11.35
C LEU A 299 -9.24 11.97 11.61
N PRO A 300 -10.10 11.87 10.59
CA PRO A 300 -11.53 12.05 10.77
C PRO A 300 -12.11 10.96 11.68
N THR A 301 -13.12 11.31 12.47
CA THR A 301 -13.80 10.37 13.37
C THR A 301 -14.79 9.45 12.68
N GLY A 302 -15.23 9.82 11.48
CA GLY A 302 -16.14 9.08 10.62
C GLY A 302 -15.83 9.35 9.14
N ASN A 303 -16.84 9.20 8.30
CA ASN A 303 -16.69 9.33 6.85
C ASN A 303 -17.62 10.39 6.21
N ARG A 304 -18.22 11.27 7.04
CA ARG A 304 -19.13 12.33 6.58
C ARG A 304 -18.32 13.59 6.26
N ILE A 305 -18.17 13.88 4.98
CA ILE A 305 -17.29 14.95 4.49
C ILE A 305 -18.12 16.11 3.95
N ALA A 306 -17.67 17.34 4.24
CA ALA A 306 -18.23 18.56 3.70
C ALA A 306 -17.23 19.24 2.75
N VAL A 307 -17.75 19.95 1.74
CA VAL A 307 -16.99 20.78 0.80
C VAL A 307 -17.46 22.22 0.92
N LEU A 308 -16.52 23.12 1.19
CA LEU A 308 -16.74 24.58 1.23
C LEU A 308 -15.97 25.22 0.09
N THR A 309 -16.62 26.05 -0.71
CA THR A 309 -16.00 26.76 -1.84
C THR A 309 -16.68 28.09 -2.13
N GLU A 310 -15.96 29.05 -2.70
CA GLU A 310 -16.55 30.24 -3.34
C GLU A 310 -16.64 30.09 -4.87
N ALA A 311 -16.11 28.99 -5.41
CA ALA A 311 -16.05 28.72 -6.85
C ALA A 311 -16.73 27.38 -7.18
N GLY A 312 -17.87 27.42 -7.90
CA GLY A 312 -18.68 26.24 -8.16
C GLY A 312 -17.95 25.13 -8.92
N GLY A 313 -17.18 25.47 -9.98
CA GLY A 313 -16.47 24.47 -10.79
C GLY A 313 -15.49 23.59 -9.99
N PRO A 314 -14.52 24.14 -9.27
CA PRO A 314 -13.64 23.37 -8.39
C PRO A 314 -14.38 22.60 -7.29
N GLY A 315 -15.46 23.17 -6.75
CA GLY A 315 -16.30 22.49 -5.78
C GLY A 315 -16.94 21.21 -6.34
N ILE A 316 -17.46 21.26 -7.57
CA ILE A 316 -18.06 20.11 -8.26
C ILE A 316 -16.99 19.01 -8.50
N ILE A 317 -15.78 19.37 -8.91
CA ILE A 317 -14.68 18.39 -9.08
C ILE A 317 -14.40 17.65 -7.77
N ALA A 318 -14.34 18.37 -6.65
CA ALA A 318 -14.13 17.74 -5.33
C ALA A 318 -15.31 16.84 -4.94
N MET A 319 -16.55 17.28 -5.21
CA MET A 319 -17.77 16.49 -4.97
C MET A 319 -17.78 15.19 -5.78
N ASP A 320 -17.36 15.23 -7.05
CA ASP A 320 -17.26 14.05 -7.90
C ASP A 320 -16.22 13.05 -7.36
N GLU A 321 -15.02 13.53 -7.00
CA GLU A 321 -13.96 12.66 -6.42
C GLU A 321 -14.43 11.98 -5.12
N LEU A 322 -15.16 12.71 -4.25
CA LEU A 322 -15.71 12.15 -3.02
C LEU A 322 -16.93 11.25 -3.26
N GLY A 323 -17.83 11.66 -4.16
CA GLY A 323 -19.10 10.95 -4.42
C GLY A 323 -18.91 9.61 -5.14
N LEU A 324 -17.87 9.46 -5.95
CA LEU A 324 -17.48 8.19 -6.58
C LEU A 324 -16.85 7.19 -5.58
N ALA A 325 -16.42 7.66 -4.42
CA ALA A 325 -15.80 6.83 -3.40
C ALA A 325 -16.87 6.16 -2.53
N LYS A 326 -16.99 4.82 -2.61
CA LYS A 326 -17.97 4.01 -1.84
C LYS A 326 -17.82 4.11 -0.32
N ASP A 327 -16.70 4.57 0.16
CA ASP A 327 -16.32 4.70 1.57
C ASP A 327 -16.56 6.11 2.16
N ILE A 328 -17.03 7.06 1.34
CA ILE A 328 -17.38 8.42 1.74
C ILE A 328 -18.89 8.62 1.75
N VAL A 329 -19.35 9.43 2.69
CA VAL A 329 -20.71 9.94 2.76
C VAL A 329 -20.66 11.46 2.79
N MET A 330 -21.40 12.12 1.93
CA MET A 330 -21.52 13.58 2.01
C MET A 330 -22.33 13.97 3.25
N ALA A 331 -21.79 14.91 4.02
CA ALA A 331 -22.37 15.33 5.30
C ALA A 331 -23.78 15.92 5.11
N ARG A 332 -24.68 15.66 6.07
CA ARG A 332 -25.99 16.32 6.12
C ARG A 332 -25.98 17.26 7.31
N PHE A 333 -25.93 18.56 7.04
CA PHE A 333 -25.88 19.57 8.09
C PHE A 333 -27.13 19.57 8.96
N GLU A 334 -26.98 19.94 10.22
CA GLU A 334 -28.13 20.24 11.08
C GLU A 334 -28.84 21.53 10.61
N GLU A 335 -30.14 21.64 10.87
CA GLU A 335 -30.93 22.83 10.51
C GLU A 335 -30.34 24.12 11.08
N ARG A 336 -29.79 24.08 12.31
CA ARG A 336 -29.12 25.23 12.92
C ARG A 336 -27.86 25.64 12.15
N THR A 337 -27.10 24.69 11.63
CA THR A 337 -25.91 24.93 10.81
C THR A 337 -26.30 25.60 9.49
N ILE A 338 -27.34 25.08 8.83
CA ILE A 338 -27.88 25.67 7.60
C ILE A 338 -28.36 27.10 7.84
N ALA A 339 -29.09 27.37 8.93
CA ALA A 339 -29.56 28.69 9.28
C ALA A 339 -28.39 29.66 9.55
N ALA A 340 -27.39 29.23 10.31
CA ALA A 340 -26.20 30.03 10.62
C ALA A 340 -25.37 30.35 9.36
N LEU A 341 -25.23 29.39 8.44
CA LEU A 341 -24.56 29.61 7.16
C LEU A 341 -25.30 30.60 6.27
N LYS A 342 -26.64 30.51 6.20
CA LYS A 342 -27.46 31.48 5.43
C LYS A 342 -27.39 32.89 6.00
N GLU A 343 -27.24 33.05 7.30
CA GLU A 343 -27.05 34.34 7.96
C GLU A 343 -25.63 34.90 7.75
N ALA A 344 -24.62 34.01 7.77
CA ALA A 344 -23.21 34.39 7.72
C ALA A 344 -22.68 34.65 6.31
N LEU A 345 -23.33 34.14 5.27
CA LEU A 345 -22.85 34.14 3.89
C LEU A 345 -23.59 35.15 2.98
N PRO A 346 -23.01 35.54 1.83
CA PRO A 346 -23.69 36.39 0.87
C PRO A 346 -25.05 35.80 0.46
N PRO A 347 -26.05 36.65 0.11
CA PRO A 347 -27.41 36.19 -0.22
C PRO A 347 -27.51 35.20 -1.39
N MET A 348 -26.49 35.17 -2.27
CA MET A 348 -26.41 34.26 -3.41
C MET A 348 -25.73 32.93 -3.08
N ALA A 349 -25.30 32.72 -1.84
CA ALA A 349 -24.68 31.45 -1.44
C ALA A 349 -25.69 30.28 -1.50
N ILE A 350 -25.20 29.11 -1.89
CA ILE A 350 -25.97 27.86 -1.99
C ILE A 350 -25.56 26.95 -0.85
N VAL A 351 -26.46 26.68 0.12
CA VAL A 351 -26.12 25.98 1.36
C VAL A 351 -26.79 24.63 1.53
N ASP A 352 -27.95 24.38 0.94
CA ASP A 352 -28.80 23.20 1.23
C ASP A 352 -29.35 22.46 0.00
N HIS A 353 -28.81 22.74 -1.20
CA HIS A 353 -29.23 22.08 -2.43
C HIS A 353 -28.66 20.65 -2.58
N THR A 354 -27.45 20.44 -2.07
CA THR A 354 -26.75 19.15 -2.12
C THR A 354 -26.12 18.86 -0.77
N PRO A 355 -26.29 17.65 -0.21
CA PRO A 355 -25.71 17.32 1.08
C PRO A 355 -24.20 17.58 1.11
N GLY A 356 -23.74 18.23 2.19
CA GLY A 356 -22.32 18.48 2.46
C GLY A 356 -21.65 19.51 1.54
N TYR A 357 -22.41 20.21 0.69
CA TYR A 357 -21.87 21.20 -0.22
C TYR A 357 -22.32 22.62 0.12
N VAL A 358 -21.36 23.50 0.27
CA VAL A 358 -21.58 24.94 0.49
C VAL A 358 -20.84 25.73 -0.58
N ASP A 359 -21.58 26.35 -1.50
CA ASP A 359 -21.07 27.33 -2.43
C ASP A 359 -21.33 28.73 -1.86
N MET A 360 -20.30 29.35 -1.36
CA MET A 360 -20.36 30.69 -0.74
C MET A 360 -20.53 31.81 -1.76
N SER A 361 -20.49 31.48 -3.05
CA SER A 361 -20.44 32.37 -4.22
C SER A 361 -19.16 33.19 -4.34
N ALA A 362 -18.90 33.69 -5.56
CA ALA A 362 -17.74 34.53 -5.85
C ALA A 362 -17.73 35.89 -5.13
N ALA A 363 -18.77 36.23 -4.37
CA ALA A 363 -18.81 37.45 -3.54
C ALA A 363 -18.26 37.21 -2.11
N ALA A 364 -17.89 35.97 -1.76
CA ALA A 364 -17.34 35.68 -0.44
C ALA A 364 -15.91 36.23 -0.29
N ASP A 365 -15.66 36.92 0.81
CA ASP A 365 -14.36 37.43 1.24
C ASP A 365 -13.73 36.54 2.34
N GLU A 366 -12.62 36.97 2.90
CA GLU A 366 -11.86 36.25 3.93
C GLU A 366 -12.69 36.00 5.21
N GLU A 367 -13.58 36.93 5.54
CA GLU A 367 -14.45 36.80 6.73
C GLU A 367 -15.53 35.74 6.50
N HIS A 368 -16.15 35.72 5.31
CA HIS A 368 -17.15 34.71 4.97
C HIS A 368 -16.55 33.29 4.98
N HIS A 369 -15.34 33.11 4.44
CA HIS A 369 -14.62 31.84 4.49
C HIS A 369 -14.35 31.37 5.93
N ALA A 370 -13.84 32.26 6.77
CA ALA A 370 -13.52 31.95 8.17
C ALA A 370 -14.78 31.59 8.96
N ARG A 371 -15.88 32.36 8.79
CA ARG A 371 -17.17 32.09 9.46
C ARG A 371 -17.80 30.79 8.99
N ALA A 372 -17.84 30.54 7.67
CA ALA A 372 -18.37 29.29 7.15
C ALA A 372 -17.60 28.07 7.67
N LEU A 373 -16.26 28.14 7.66
CA LEU A 373 -15.41 27.08 8.17
C LEU A 373 -15.67 26.84 9.67
N SER A 374 -15.74 27.88 10.50
CA SER A 374 -16.05 27.79 11.92
C SER A 374 -17.41 27.14 12.17
N ILE A 375 -18.46 27.55 11.45
CA ILE A 375 -19.81 26.99 11.59
C ILE A 375 -19.85 25.51 11.25
N VAL A 376 -19.20 25.09 10.14
CA VAL A 376 -19.20 23.69 9.68
C VAL A 376 -18.33 22.81 10.57
N LEU A 377 -17.26 23.32 11.16
CA LEU A 377 -16.45 22.61 12.15
C LEU A 377 -17.25 22.20 13.38
N GLU A 378 -18.25 22.97 13.77
CA GLU A 378 -19.10 22.71 14.94
C GLU A 378 -20.25 21.72 14.66
N ASP A 379 -20.56 21.44 13.38
CA ASP A 379 -21.65 20.53 13.03
C ASP A 379 -21.31 19.07 13.41
N PRO A 380 -22.09 18.39 14.27
CA PRO A 380 -21.80 17.01 14.70
C PRO A 380 -21.92 15.96 13.58
N ASN A 381 -22.53 16.32 12.47
CA ASN A 381 -22.68 15.47 11.29
C ASN A 381 -21.53 15.60 10.30
N VAL A 382 -20.49 16.39 10.59
CA VAL A 382 -19.31 16.58 9.77
C VAL A 382 -18.10 15.94 10.46
N ASP A 383 -17.38 15.08 9.74
CA ASP A 383 -16.18 14.41 10.25
C ASP A 383 -14.88 14.97 9.63
N GLY A 384 -14.98 15.64 8.47
CA GLY A 384 -13.85 16.28 7.78
C GLY A 384 -14.33 17.28 6.73
N ILE A 385 -13.47 18.21 6.35
CA ILE A 385 -13.81 19.31 5.45
C ILE A 385 -12.78 19.43 4.34
N VAL A 386 -13.24 19.59 3.10
CA VAL A 386 -12.44 20.04 1.96
C VAL A 386 -12.79 21.53 1.72
N HIS A 387 -11.83 22.42 1.95
CA HIS A 387 -12.01 23.85 1.80
C HIS A 387 -11.26 24.32 0.56
N ILE A 388 -11.98 24.92 -0.40
CA ILE A 388 -11.46 25.30 -1.71
C ILE A 388 -11.56 26.82 -1.85
N SER A 389 -10.48 27.44 -2.36
CA SER A 389 -10.49 28.85 -2.77
C SER A 389 -9.78 29.05 -4.11
N VAL A 390 -10.45 29.78 -5.00
CA VAL A 390 -9.90 30.37 -6.23
C VAL A 390 -9.95 31.89 -6.04
N PRO A 391 -8.98 32.48 -5.32
CA PRO A 391 -9.13 33.85 -4.82
C PRO A 391 -9.42 34.84 -5.93
N PRO A 392 -10.58 35.54 -5.90
CA PRO A 392 -10.81 36.68 -6.81
C PRO A 392 -9.91 37.84 -6.43
N THR A 393 -9.82 38.88 -7.29
CA THR A 393 -8.87 40.00 -7.14
C THR A 393 -9.03 40.80 -5.85
N PHE A 394 -10.19 40.82 -5.23
CA PHE A 394 -10.47 41.52 -3.97
C PHE A 394 -10.15 40.70 -2.73
N LEU A 395 -10.03 39.37 -2.85
CA LEU A 395 -9.66 38.50 -1.76
C LEU A 395 -8.14 38.50 -1.56
N ARG A 396 -7.71 38.65 -0.32
CA ARG A 396 -6.29 38.68 0.07
C ARG A 396 -5.87 37.30 0.59
N PRO A 397 -5.13 36.51 -0.21
CA PRO A 397 -4.81 35.12 0.16
C PRO A 397 -4.11 34.96 1.51
N ASP A 398 -3.18 35.86 1.84
CA ASP A 398 -2.44 35.83 3.11
C ASP A 398 -3.34 36.12 4.31
N GLU A 399 -4.32 36.98 4.16
CA GLU A 399 -5.30 37.29 5.21
C GLU A 399 -6.26 36.10 5.40
N LEU A 400 -6.74 35.52 4.30
CA LEU A 400 -7.53 34.29 4.34
C LEU A 400 -6.77 33.17 5.07
N ALA A 401 -5.48 33.00 4.74
CA ALA A 401 -4.64 32.00 5.40
C ALA A 401 -4.54 32.23 6.91
N ARG A 402 -4.28 33.47 7.36
CA ARG A 402 -4.21 33.78 8.80
C ARG A 402 -5.52 33.47 9.52
N ARG A 403 -6.65 33.94 8.97
CA ARG A 403 -7.98 33.67 9.55
C ARG A 403 -8.30 32.18 9.58
N THR A 404 -7.89 31.44 8.55
CA THR A 404 -8.05 29.98 8.52
C THR A 404 -7.21 29.32 9.62
N VAL A 405 -5.97 29.78 9.84
CA VAL A 405 -5.12 29.29 10.95
C VAL A 405 -5.80 29.56 12.28
N ASP A 406 -6.32 30.78 12.50
CA ASP A 406 -6.99 31.15 13.76
C ASP A 406 -8.23 30.27 14.01
N VAL A 407 -9.04 29.99 12.98
CA VAL A 407 -10.23 29.12 13.10
C VAL A 407 -9.86 27.66 13.38
N LEU A 408 -8.73 27.19 12.82
CA LEU A 408 -8.29 25.79 12.97
C LEU A 408 -7.43 25.55 14.22
N ASP A 409 -7.10 26.59 14.98
CA ASP A 409 -6.37 26.41 16.24
C ASP A 409 -7.18 25.58 17.22
N GLY A 410 -6.63 24.43 17.62
CA GLY A 410 -7.31 23.46 18.48
C GLY A 410 -8.43 22.64 17.82
N ALA A 411 -8.67 22.77 16.50
CA ALA A 411 -9.68 22.01 15.78
C ALA A 411 -9.38 20.49 15.82
N ARG A 412 -10.44 19.69 16.03
CA ARG A 412 -10.34 18.22 16.13
C ARG A 412 -10.69 17.50 14.82
N LYS A 413 -11.34 18.22 13.90
CA LYS A 413 -11.71 17.69 12.58
C LYS A 413 -10.65 18.08 11.56
N PRO A 414 -10.22 17.17 10.69
CA PRO A 414 -9.25 17.49 9.64
C PRO A 414 -9.86 18.40 8.57
N VAL A 415 -9.02 19.28 8.06
CA VAL A 415 -9.34 20.15 6.93
C VAL A 415 -8.24 20.04 5.89
N THR A 416 -8.60 19.70 4.65
CA THR A 416 -7.70 19.77 3.49
C THR A 416 -8.02 21.01 2.68
N ILE A 417 -6.99 21.82 2.38
CA ILE A 417 -7.20 23.12 1.73
C ILE A 417 -6.69 23.11 0.30
N CYS A 418 -7.56 23.46 -0.66
CA CYS A 418 -7.20 23.69 -2.04
C CYS A 418 -7.18 25.19 -2.34
N TYR A 419 -6.01 25.73 -2.66
CA TYR A 419 -5.88 27.11 -3.17
C TYR A 419 -5.36 27.09 -4.60
N MET A 420 -6.11 27.71 -5.54
CA MET A 420 -5.86 27.64 -6.98
C MET A 420 -5.47 29.01 -7.56
N ALA A 421 -4.28 29.49 -7.28
CA ALA A 421 -3.79 30.76 -7.86
C ALA A 421 -2.27 30.79 -8.13
N GLY A 422 -1.65 29.63 -8.28
CA GLY A 422 -0.24 29.50 -8.65
C GLY A 422 0.71 30.27 -7.71
N LYS A 423 1.58 31.10 -8.25
CA LYS A 423 2.58 31.83 -7.46
C LYS A 423 1.99 32.88 -6.53
N TRP A 424 0.81 33.41 -6.84
CA TRP A 424 0.16 34.46 -6.06
C TRP A 424 -0.17 34.01 -4.62
N ILE A 425 -0.41 32.73 -4.41
CA ILE A 425 -0.76 32.16 -3.10
C ILE A 425 0.43 31.50 -2.38
N THR A 426 1.65 31.66 -2.87
CA THR A 426 2.84 30.99 -2.30
C THR A 426 3.02 31.27 -0.82
N ASN A 427 2.85 32.55 -0.39
CA ASN A 427 3.00 32.92 1.01
C ASN A 427 1.84 32.42 1.87
N ALA A 428 0.60 32.49 1.36
CA ALA A 428 -0.58 31.94 2.03
C ALA A 428 -0.44 30.44 2.29
N ARG A 429 0.02 29.66 1.29
CA ARG A 429 0.29 28.23 1.45
C ARG A 429 1.34 27.97 2.51
N ARG A 430 2.43 28.76 2.54
CA ARG A 430 3.45 28.59 3.56
C ARG A 430 2.90 28.87 4.97
N LEU A 431 2.12 29.94 5.16
CA LEU A 431 1.47 30.24 6.43
C LEU A 431 0.61 29.09 6.94
N LEU A 432 -0.18 28.48 6.06
CA LEU A 432 -1.02 27.33 6.39
C LEU A 432 -0.19 26.09 6.74
N GLU A 433 0.80 25.74 5.92
CA GLU A 433 1.62 24.53 6.15
C GLU A 433 2.54 24.66 7.36
N ASP A 434 3.04 25.85 7.68
CA ASP A 434 3.78 26.14 8.91
C ASP A 434 2.87 25.93 10.15
N ALA A 435 1.58 26.24 10.02
CA ALA A 435 0.54 25.94 11.01
C ALA A 435 0.03 24.48 10.94
N ARG A 436 0.68 23.60 10.15
CA ARG A 436 0.33 22.18 9.97
C ARG A 436 -1.03 21.96 9.31
N ILE A 437 -1.43 22.85 8.43
CA ILE A 437 -2.66 22.74 7.62
C ILE A 437 -2.25 22.39 6.18
N PRO A 438 -2.56 21.18 5.67
CA PRO A 438 -2.07 20.74 4.36
C PRO A 438 -2.76 21.48 3.22
N THR A 439 -1.99 21.97 2.27
CA THR A 439 -2.49 22.68 1.09
C THR A 439 -2.25 21.92 -0.21
N PHE A 440 -3.17 22.08 -1.18
CA PHE A 440 -3.16 21.42 -2.47
C PHE A 440 -3.43 22.41 -3.59
N ASP A 441 -2.91 22.11 -4.80
CA ASP A 441 -3.07 23.00 -5.96
C ASP A 441 -4.39 22.77 -6.70
N MET A 442 -4.97 21.56 -6.55
CA MET A 442 -6.15 21.12 -7.29
C MET A 442 -7.18 20.45 -6.36
N PRO A 443 -8.48 20.62 -6.64
CA PRO A 443 -9.56 20.18 -5.75
C PRO A 443 -9.63 18.66 -5.62
N GLU A 444 -9.38 17.91 -6.69
CA GLU A 444 -9.36 16.44 -6.66
C GLU A 444 -8.23 15.91 -5.77
N ARG A 445 -7.10 16.62 -5.67
CA ARG A 445 -5.99 16.23 -4.78
C ARG A 445 -6.39 16.39 -3.31
N ALA A 446 -7.02 17.51 -2.95
CA ALA A 446 -7.52 17.77 -1.60
C ALA A 446 -8.59 16.74 -1.20
N ALA A 447 -9.54 16.47 -2.10
CA ALA A 447 -10.63 15.51 -1.90
C ALA A 447 -10.12 14.07 -1.77
N ARG A 448 -9.20 13.64 -2.66
CA ARG A 448 -8.58 12.30 -2.64
C ARG A 448 -7.77 12.08 -1.37
N THR A 449 -7.07 13.10 -0.93
CA THR A 449 -6.32 13.06 0.32
C THR A 449 -7.26 12.88 1.52
N MET A 450 -8.36 13.62 1.60
CA MET A 450 -9.37 13.45 2.64
C MET A 450 -9.96 12.03 2.64
N ARG A 451 -10.26 11.47 1.46
CA ARG A 451 -10.70 10.07 1.32
C ARG A 451 -9.68 9.10 1.92
N ASN A 452 -8.40 9.28 1.64
CA ASN A 452 -7.35 8.40 2.16
C ASN A 452 -7.19 8.52 3.69
N MET A 453 -7.42 9.70 4.27
CA MET A 453 -7.49 9.90 5.72
C MET A 453 -8.67 9.14 6.32
N VAL A 454 -9.85 9.17 5.69
CA VAL A 454 -11.03 8.39 6.09
C VAL A 454 -10.74 6.89 6.06
N ARG A 455 -10.11 6.39 4.99
CA ARG A 455 -9.71 4.96 4.89
C ARG A 455 -8.81 4.54 6.04
N ARG A 456 -7.87 5.39 6.43
CA ARG A 456 -7.02 5.13 7.60
C ARG A 456 -7.84 5.06 8.88
N ALA A 457 -8.73 6.00 9.11
CA ALA A 457 -9.59 6.05 10.29
C ALA A 457 -10.49 4.80 10.39
N GLN A 458 -11.11 4.40 9.29
CA GLN A 458 -11.93 3.19 9.21
C GLN A 458 -11.13 1.91 9.50
N HIS A 459 -9.90 1.81 8.98
CA HIS A 459 -9.03 0.67 9.29
C HIS A 459 -8.74 0.58 10.78
N MET A 460 -8.42 1.70 11.44
CA MET A 460 -8.18 1.72 12.89
C MET A 460 -9.41 1.30 13.69
N GLN A 461 -10.61 1.70 13.27
CA GLN A 461 -11.86 1.30 13.91
C GLN A 461 -12.10 -0.21 13.75
N ARG A 462 -11.94 -0.75 12.54
CA ARG A 462 -12.08 -2.21 12.27
C ARG A 462 -11.07 -3.05 13.05
N SER A 463 -9.83 -2.59 13.16
CA SER A 463 -8.79 -3.28 13.94
C SER A 463 -9.14 -3.40 15.43
N LYS A 464 -9.80 -2.39 16.00
CA LYS A 464 -10.29 -2.43 17.39
C LYS A 464 -11.45 -3.42 17.57
N LEU A 465 -12.35 -3.52 16.60
CA LEU A 465 -13.50 -4.46 16.63
C LEU A 465 -13.06 -5.90 16.35
N GLY A 466 -12.18 -6.13 15.39
CA GLY A 466 -11.73 -7.47 14.99
C GLY A 466 -10.87 -8.20 16.03
N THR A 467 -10.39 -7.54 17.07
CA THR A 467 -9.77 -8.19 18.24
C THR A 467 -10.78 -8.96 19.08
N GLN A 468 -12.05 -8.58 19.08
CA GLN A 468 -13.14 -9.31 19.78
C GLN A 468 -13.62 -10.53 18.98
N GLU A 469 -13.78 -10.43 17.65
CA GLU A 469 -14.26 -11.53 16.81
C GLU A 469 -13.26 -12.70 16.69
N LYS A 470 -11.95 -12.44 16.73
CA LYS A 470 -10.93 -13.50 16.68
C LYS A 470 -10.92 -14.40 17.92
N GLN A 471 -11.38 -13.93 19.07
CA GLN A 471 -11.52 -14.76 20.27
C GLN A 471 -12.67 -15.76 20.16
N ASP A 472 -13.71 -15.47 19.39
CA ASP A 472 -14.86 -16.35 19.17
C ASP A 472 -14.64 -17.36 18.02
N ALA A 473 -13.92 -16.98 16.96
CA ALA A 473 -13.63 -17.85 15.82
C ALA A 473 -12.63 -19.00 16.15
N SER A 474 -11.77 -18.82 17.15
CA SER A 474 -10.82 -19.87 17.58
C SER A 474 -11.48 -21.09 18.25
N ARG A 475 -12.79 -21.00 18.57
CA ARG A 475 -13.57 -22.09 19.20
C ARG A 475 -14.11 -23.12 18.19
N HIS A 476 -14.00 -22.89 16.89
CA HIS A 476 -14.56 -23.74 15.82
C HIS A 476 -13.50 -24.17 14.80
N SER A 477 -12.35 -24.66 15.24
CA SER A 477 -11.40 -25.33 14.33
C SER A 477 -11.80 -26.79 14.19
N PRO A 478 -12.21 -27.26 12.98
CA PRO A 478 -12.46 -28.67 12.77
C PRO A 478 -11.18 -29.47 12.97
N SER A 479 -11.29 -30.74 13.44
CA SER A 479 -10.14 -31.60 13.59
C SER A 479 -9.58 -31.97 12.21
N LEU A 480 -8.43 -31.44 11.87
CA LEU A 480 -7.76 -31.57 10.56
C LEU A 480 -7.30 -33.01 10.22
N SER A 481 -7.49 -34.01 11.10
CA SER A 481 -6.94 -35.36 10.92
C SER A 481 -7.62 -36.19 9.83
N ALA A 482 -8.93 -36.03 9.61
CA ALA A 482 -9.68 -36.82 8.63
C ALA A 482 -9.55 -36.29 7.19
N ALA A 483 -9.54 -34.97 7.00
CA ALA A 483 -9.42 -34.34 5.68
C ALA A 483 -8.04 -34.54 5.03
N SER A 484 -6.96 -34.55 5.84
CA SER A 484 -5.62 -34.81 5.34
C SER A 484 -5.44 -36.21 4.77
N ASP A 485 -6.08 -37.22 5.36
CA ASP A 485 -5.97 -38.61 4.92
C ASP A 485 -6.69 -38.87 3.58
N VAL A 486 -7.83 -38.19 3.34
CA VAL A 486 -8.56 -38.26 2.06
C VAL A 486 -7.77 -37.58 0.95
N LEU A 487 -7.25 -36.38 1.19
CA LEU A 487 -6.42 -35.65 0.24
C LEU A 487 -5.10 -36.35 -0.12
N LEU A 488 -4.52 -37.09 0.84
CA LEU A 488 -3.29 -37.84 0.62
C LEU A 488 -3.52 -39.22 -0.06
N ARG A 489 -4.66 -39.85 0.16
CA ARG A 489 -5.01 -41.15 -0.45
C ARG A 489 -5.46 -41.00 -1.91
N GLU A 490 -6.12 -39.91 -2.26
CA GLU A 490 -6.66 -39.69 -3.61
C GLU A 490 -5.69 -38.90 -4.53
N ARG A 491 -4.55 -38.44 -4.00
CA ARG A 491 -3.46 -37.85 -4.78
C ARG A 491 -2.56 -38.91 -5.44
N ARG A 492 -3.11 -39.84 -6.19
CA ARG A 492 -2.27 -40.74 -6.98
C ARG A 492 -1.84 -40.17 -8.31
N ASP A 493 -2.63 -39.23 -8.90
CA ASP A 493 -2.23 -38.48 -10.09
C ASP A 493 -2.51 -36.98 -9.84
N ALA A 494 -1.46 -36.19 -9.75
CA ALA A 494 -1.53 -34.75 -9.42
C ALA A 494 -2.29 -33.89 -10.45
N ASP A 495 -2.67 -34.47 -11.59
CA ASP A 495 -3.30 -33.82 -12.73
C ASP A 495 -4.79 -34.16 -12.90
N GLU A 496 -5.38 -35.02 -12.07
CA GLU A 496 -6.82 -35.34 -12.16
C GLU A 496 -7.68 -34.37 -11.36
N ASN A 497 -8.73 -33.83 -12.02
CA ASN A 497 -9.75 -32.99 -11.35
C ASN A 497 -10.62 -33.84 -10.44
N LEU A 498 -11.01 -33.28 -9.29
CA LEU A 498 -12.00 -33.89 -8.42
C LEU A 498 -13.40 -33.80 -9.03
N THR A 499 -14.19 -34.86 -8.88
CA THR A 499 -15.61 -34.83 -9.18
C THR A 499 -16.37 -34.03 -8.12
N GLU A 500 -17.58 -33.54 -8.46
CA GLU A 500 -18.42 -32.78 -7.50
C GLU A 500 -18.74 -33.58 -6.21
N PRO A 501 -19.08 -34.90 -6.24
CA PRO A 501 -19.27 -35.70 -5.03
C PRO A 501 -18.01 -35.79 -4.14
N GLU A 502 -16.83 -35.96 -4.72
CA GLU A 502 -15.56 -36.01 -3.98
C GLU A 502 -15.24 -34.65 -3.33
N ALA A 503 -15.40 -33.56 -4.09
CA ALA A 503 -15.20 -32.21 -3.56
C ALA A 503 -16.18 -31.87 -2.42
N ARG A 504 -17.46 -32.27 -2.55
CA ARG A 504 -18.47 -32.12 -1.48
C ARG A 504 -18.06 -32.85 -0.20
N LYS A 505 -17.56 -34.10 -0.31
CA LYS A 505 -17.10 -34.87 0.84
C LYS A 505 -15.96 -34.14 1.57
N ILE A 506 -14.93 -33.69 0.84
CA ILE A 506 -13.80 -32.99 1.41
C ILE A 506 -14.26 -31.69 2.11
N LEU A 507 -15.07 -30.88 1.43
CA LEU A 507 -15.52 -29.60 1.97
C LEU A 507 -16.48 -29.77 3.16
N SER A 508 -17.26 -30.86 3.20
CA SER A 508 -18.10 -31.19 4.35
C SER A 508 -17.27 -31.49 5.60
N ASP A 509 -16.09 -32.12 5.46
CA ASP A 509 -15.16 -32.36 6.56
C ASP A 509 -14.59 -31.05 7.14
N TYR A 510 -14.58 -29.98 6.34
CA TYR A 510 -14.26 -28.60 6.79
C TYR A 510 -15.48 -27.84 7.33
N GLY A 511 -16.64 -28.49 7.47
CA GLY A 511 -17.85 -27.87 8.04
C GLY A 511 -18.69 -27.08 7.04
N ILE A 512 -18.44 -27.20 5.73
CA ILE A 512 -19.26 -26.56 4.70
C ILE A 512 -20.50 -27.43 4.47
N ALA A 513 -21.68 -26.90 4.78
CA ALA A 513 -22.95 -27.58 4.58
C ALA A 513 -23.36 -27.56 3.10
N PHE A 514 -23.76 -28.70 2.58
CA PHE A 514 -24.30 -28.85 1.23
C PHE A 514 -25.76 -29.27 1.28
N GLY A 515 -26.53 -28.84 0.30
CA GLY A 515 -27.85 -29.40 0.01
C GLY A 515 -27.75 -30.89 -0.35
N ARG A 516 -28.84 -31.65 -0.20
CA ARG A 516 -28.92 -33.07 -0.58
C ARG A 516 -28.52 -33.23 -2.06
N ALA A 517 -27.71 -34.23 -2.33
CA ALA A 517 -27.38 -34.64 -3.68
C ALA A 517 -27.07 -36.13 -3.68
N VAL A 518 -27.55 -36.86 -4.69
CA VAL A 518 -27.40 -38.29 -4.84
C VAL A 518 -26.73 -38.59 -6.17
N ALA A 519 -25.65 -39.38 -6.12
CA ALA A 519 -25.00 -39.88 -7.33
C ALA A 519 -25.80 -41.09 -7.86
N ALA A 520 -26.13 -41.08 -9.13
CA ALA A 520 -26.89 -42.12 -9.82
C ALA A 520 -26.10 -42.65 -11.03
N ALA A 521 -25.97 -43.94 -11.14
CA ALA A 521 -25.22 -44.59 -12.21
C ALA A 521 -26.05 -44.88 -13.48
N ASP A 522 -27.39 -44.86 -13.36
CA ASP A 522 -28.32 -45.14 -14.43
C ASP A 522 -29.60 -44.31 -14.28
N ALA A 523 -30.50 -44.41 -15.30
CA ALA A 523 -31.73 -43.65 -15.36
C ALA A 523 -32.73 -44.02 -14.25
N ASP A 524 -32.72 -45.29 -13.80
CA ASP A 524 -33.66 -45.75 -12.77
C ASP A 524 -33.24 -45.26 -11.39
N SER A 525 -31.94 -45.34 -11.08
CA SER A 525 -31.39 -44.77 -9.84
C SER A 525 -31.51 -43.25 -9.79
N ALA A 526 -31.42 -42.55 -10.92
CA ALA A 526 -31.70 -41.10 -10.99
C ALA A 526 -33.15 -40.77 -10.70
N ALA A 527 -34.09 -41.53 -11.29
CA ALA A 527 -35.52 -41.39 -11.03
C ALA A 527 -35.89 -41.71 -9.58
N HIS A 528 -35.24 -42.73 -8.99
CA HIS A 528 -35.43 -43.07 -7.58
C HIS A 528 -34.94 -41.94 -6.65
N ALA A 529 -33.80 -41.30 -6.94
CA ALA A 529 -33.32 -40.17 -6.19
C ALA A 529 -34.27 -38.95 -6.24
N PHE A 530 -34.97 -38.75 -7.36
CA PHE A 530 -36.04 -37.75 -7.48
C PHE A 530 -37.25 -38.15 -6.62
N SER A 531 -37.71 -39.44 -6.67
CA SER A 531 -38.91 -39.88 -5.96
C SER A 531 -38.82 -39.71 -4.43
N GLU A 532 -37.63 -39.70 -3.89
CA GLU A 532 -37.37 -39.48 -2.44
C GLU A 532 -37.62 -38.02 -2.01
N THR A 533 -37.54 -37.05 -2.89
CA THR A 533 -37.70 -35.62 -2.56
C THR A 533 -38.99 -35.06 -3.11
N GLN A 534 -39.39 -35.50 -4.32
CA GLN A 534 -40.55 -34.98 -5.11
C GLN A 534 -40.49 -33.45 -5.32
N GLU A 535 -39.29 -32.88 -5.27
CA GLU A 535 -39.04 -31.47 -5.52
C GLU A 535 -38.48 -31.27 -6.93
N PRO A 536 -38.71 -30.11 -7.58
CA PRO A 536 -38.04 -29.79 -8.83
C PRO A 536 -36.52 -30.02 -8.71
N THR A 537 -35.97 -30.76 -9.66
CA THR A 537 -34.62 -31.31 -9.52
C THR A 537 -33.68 -30.82 -10.63
N ALA A 538 -32.44 -30.63 -10.29
CA ALA A 538 -31.33 -30.45 -11.22
C ALA A 538 -30.51 -31.77 -11.32
N MET A 539 -30.08 -32.09 -12.53
CA MET A 539 -29.23 -33.23 -12.83
C MET A 539 -27.96 -32.75 -13.57
N LYS A 540 -26.80 -33.20 -13.12
CA LYS A 540 -25.50 -32.84 -13.68
C LYS A 540 -24.66 -34.11 -13.91
N ILE A 541 -23.89 -34.18 -15.00
CA ILE A 541 -22.95 -35.26 -15.21
C ILE A 541 -21.85 -35.26 -14.14
N ILE A 542 -21.39 -36.46 -13.76
CA ILE A 542 -20.19 -36.66 -12.96
C ILE A 542 -19.07 -37.12 -13.90
N SER A 543 -18.07 -36.24 -14.09
CA SER A 543 -16.92 -36.49 -14.96
C SER A 543 -15.72 -35.72 -14.47
N ARG A 544 -14.54 -36.36 -14.51
CA ARG A 544 -13.24 -35.68 -14.29
C ARG A 544 -12.75 -34.94 -15.52
N ASP A 545 -13.20 -35.37 -16.70
CA ASP A 545 -12.70 -34.89 -17.99
C ASP A 545 -13.49 -33.67 -18.49
N ILE A 546 -14.69 -33.39 -17.89
CA ILE A 546 -15.57 -32.30 -18.29
C ILE A 546 -15.71 -31.29 -17.16
N LEU A 547 -15.02 -30.16 -17.27
CA LEU A 547 -15.08 -29.06 -16.30
C LEU A 547 -16.31 -28.18 -16.49
N HIS A 548 -16.60 -27.78 -17.73
CA HIS A 548 -17.74 -26.94 -18.11
C HIS A 548 -18.92 -27.79 -18.58
N LYS A 549 -19.68 -28.31 -17.64
CA LYS A 549 -20.75 -29.29 -17.92
C LYS A 549 -21.90 -28.70 -18.76
N SER A 550 -22.20 -27.42 -18.61
CA SER A 550 -23.25 -26.72 -19.36
C SER A 550 -22.97 -26.66 -20.84
N ASP A 551 -21.70 -26.48 -21.26
CA ASP A 551 -21.29 -26.30 -22.64
C ASP A 551 -21.48 -27.56 -23.50
N VAL A 552 -21.46 -28.71 -22.85
CA VAL A 552 -21.62 -30.03 -23.50
C VAL A 552 -23.02 -30.61 -23.27
N GLY A 553 -23.97 -29.83 -22.77
CA GLY A 553 -25.30 -30.32 -22.44
C GLY A 553 -25.35 -31.25 -21.22
N GLY A 554 -24.32 -31.22 -20.36
CA GLY A 554 -24.18 -32.06 -19.16
C GLY A 554 -24.96 -31.56 -17.94
N VAL A 555 -25.90 -30.63 -18.10
CA VAL A 555 -26.77 -30.12 -17.04
C VAL A 555 -28.23 -30.11 -17.52
N ARG A 556 -29.15 -30.60 -16.69
CA ARG A 556 -30.58 -30.46 -16.85
C ARG A 556 -31.17 -29.90 -15.56
N VAL A 557 -32.10 -29.00 -15.67
CA VAL A 557 -32.71 -28.31 -14.52
C VAL A 557 -34.23 -28.35 -14.58
N ASN A 558 -34.85 -28.16 -13.43
CA ASN A 558 -36.30 -28.05 -13.28
C ASN A 558 -37.07 -29.30 -13.74
N LEU A 559 -36.49 -30.48 -13.54
CA LEU A 559 -37.15 -31.78 -13.78
C LEU A 559 -38.17 -32.03 -12.67
N ARG A 560 -39.39 -32.40 -13.02
CA ARG A 560 -40.54 -32.43 -12.10
C ARG A 560 -41.23 -33.79 -12.00
N THR A 561 -40.87 -34.74 -12.86
CA THR A 561 -41.42 -36.08 -12.86
C THR A 561 -40.32 -37.14 -13.05
N GLU A 562 -40.55 -38.35 -12.59
CA GLU A 562 -39.63 -39.48 -12.81
C GLU A 562 -39.39 -39.76 -14.30
N ALA A 563 -40.43 -39.57 -15.15
CA ALA A 563 -40.32 -39.76 -16.58
C ALA A 563 -39.37 -38.71 -17.19
N GLU A 564 -39.54 -37.44 -16.83
CA GLU A 564 -38.63 -36.36 -17.25
C GLU A 564 -37.18 -36.64 -16.81
N VAL A 565 -36.95 -37.16 -15.58
CA VAL A 565 -35.62 -37.49 -15.09
C VAL A 565 -34.99 -38.61 -15.93
N ARG A 566 -35.75 -39.70 -16.25
CA ARG A 566 -35.26 -40.78 -17.10
C ARG A 566 -34.91 -40.36 -18.50
N ASP A 567 -35.78 -39.55 -19.11
CA ASP A 567 -35.56 -39.03 -20.46
C ASP A 567 -34.37 -38.05 -20.48
N ALA A 568 -34.29 -37.11 -19.52
CA ALA A 568 -33.19 -36.17 -19.37
C ALA A 568 -31.84 -36.90 -19.12
N TYR A 569 -31.84 -38.02 -18.40
CA TYR A 569 -30.63 -38.85 -18.22
C TYR A 569 -30.09 -39.36 -19.56
N ARG A 570 -30.98 -39.97 -20.39
CA ARG A 570 -30.63 -40.53 -21.70
C ARG A 570 -30.14 -39.45 -22.66
N ASP A 571 -30.93 -38.34 -22.76
CA ASP A 571 -30.64 -37.23 -23.68
C ASP A 571 -29.31 -36.55 -23.29
N MET A 572 -29.07 -36.35 -22.00
CA MET A 572 -27.84 -35.73 -21.49
C MET A 572 -26.60 -36.57 -21.81
N LEU A 573 -26.66 -37.88 -21.62
CA LEU A 573 -25.53 -38.76 -21.97
C LEU A 573 -25.31 -38.79 -23.49
N ALA A 574 -26.37 -38.75 -24.30
CA ALA A 574 -26.24 -38.68 -25.75
C ALA A 574 -25.60 -37.37 -26.23
N ASP A 575 -25.99 -36.23 -25.65
CA ASP A 575 -25.45 -34.93 -25.96
C ASP A 575 -23.96 -34.85 -25.58
N VAL A 576 -23.61 -35.33 -24.38
CA VAL A 576 -22.23 -35.36 -23.91
C VAL A 576 -21.34 -36.25 -24.78
N ALA A 577 -21.82 -37.46 -25.14
CA ALA A 577 -21.09 -38.37 -26.01
C ALA A 577 -20.86 -37.79 -27.41
N LYS A 578 -21.83 -36.98 -27.91
CA LYS A 578 -21.68 -36.28 -29.18
C LYS A 578 -20.65 -35.12 -29.10
N ALA A 579 -20.60 -34.42 -27.96
CA ALA A 579 -19.70 -33.30 -27.77
C ALA A 579 -18.26 -33.73 -27.40
N ASN A 580 -18.12 -34.82 -26.63
CA ASN A 580 -16.83 -35.38 -26.20
C ASN A 580 -16.95 -36.91 -26.03
N SER A 581 -16.64 -37.65 -27.09
CA SER A 581 -16.74 -39.13 -27.13
C SER A 581 -15.79 -39.86 -26.21
N ASP A 582 -14.68 -39.21 -25.82
CA ASP A 582 -13.60 -39.84 -25.04
C ASP A 582 -13.72 -39.57 -23.53
N ALA A 583 -14.67 -38.72 -23.12
CA ALA A 583 -14.86 -38.34 -21.74
C ALA A 583 -15.41 -39.52 -20.92
N ARG A 584 -14.81 -39.81 -19.77
CA ARG A 584 -15.30 -40.78 -18.79
C ARG A 584 -16.46 -40.16 -18.01
N ILE A 585 -17.62 -40.81 -18.02
CA ILE A 585 -18.81 -40.39 -17.28
C ILE A 585 -19.07 -41.41 -16.19
N ASP A 586 -18.94 -41.01 -14.92
CA ASP A 586 -19.15 -41.87 -13.74
C ASP A 586 -20.64 -41.92 -13.31
N GLY A 587 -21.52 -41.26 -14.05
CA GLY A 587 -22.95 -41.15 -13.76
C GLY A 587 -23.43 -39.72 -13.71
N VAL A 588 -24.51 -39.47 -12.97
CA VAL A 588 -25.10 -38.16 -12.78
C VAL A 588 -25.29 -37.82 -11.31
N LEU A 589 -25.22 -36.54 -10.96
CA LEU A 589 -25.56 -36.04 -9.64
C LEU A 589 -26.96 -35.41 -9.69
N VAL A 590 -27.89 -35.96 -8.91
CA VAL A 590 -29.29 -35.55 -8.79
C VAL A 590 -29.42 -34.72 -7.51
N SER A 591 -29.93 -33.49 -7.60
CA SER A 591 -30.14 -32.63 -6.44
C SER A 591 -31.40 -31.79 -6.58
N PRO A 592 -32.15 -31.49 -5.50
CA PRO A 592 -33.23 -30.54 -5.53
C PRO A 592 -32.76 -29.18 -6.02
N MET A 593 -33.64 -28.46 -6.73
CA MET A 593 -33.39 -27.07 -7.12
C MET A 593 -33.25 -26.19 -5.87
N ALA A 594 -32.22 -25.36 -5.83
CA ALA A 594 -32.12 -24.35 -4.80
C ALA A 594 -33.27 -23.33 -4.89
N LYS A 595 -33.73 -22.85 -3.75
CA LYS A 595 -34.70 -21.74 -3.72
C LYS A 595 -34.07 -20.49 -4.33
N PRO A 596 -34.87 -19.65 -5.03
CA PRO A 596 -34.37 -18.39 -5.56
C PRO A 596 -33.70 -17.53 -4.46
N GLY A 597 -32.53 -16.99 -4.73
CA GLY A 597 -31.77 -16.18 -3.81
C GLY A 597 -30.60 -15.49 -4.51
N ILE A 598 -29.78 -14.79 -3.74
CA ILE A 598 -28.55 -14.19 -4.24
C ILE A 598 -27.49 -15.28 -4.40
N GLU A 599 -27.04 -15.46 -5.62
CA GLU A 599 -25.97 -16.41 -5.92
C GLU A 599 -24.61 -15.79 -5.58
N MET A 600 -23.79 -16.53 -4.84
CA MET A 600 -22.44 -16.13 -4.45
C MET A 600 -21.42 -17.16 -4.93
N ILE A 601 -20.27 -16.68 -5.36
CA ILE A 601 -19.09 -17.51 -5.65
C ILE A 601 -18.09 -17.38 -4.51
N VAL A 602 -17.58 -18.50 -4.03
CA VAL A 602 -16.41 -18.58 -3.14
C VAL A 602 -15.39 -19.48 -3.80
N GLY A 603 -14.23 -18.91 -4.12
CA GLY A 603 -13.12 -19.64 -4.75
C GLY A 603 -11.87 -19.58 -3.88
N ALA A 604 -11.01 -20.58 -3.98
CA ALA A 604 -9.69 -20.57 -3.37
C ALA A 604 -8.63 -20.90 -4.42
N SER A 605 -7.52 -20.17 -4.38
CA SER A 605 -6.36 -20.44 -5.22
C SER A 605 -5.07 -20.24 -4.42
N ARG A 606 -3.95 -20.70 -4.95
CA ARG A 606 -2.64 -20.47 -4.34
C ARG A 606 -1.88 -19.42 -5.13
N ASP A 607 -1.72 -18.24 -4.54
CA ASP A 607 -0.82 -17.22 -5.05
C ASP A 607 0.65 -17.60 -4.77
N ALA A 608 1.55 -17.33 -5.72
CA ALA A 608 2.96 -17.69 -5.61
C ALA A 608 3.70 -16.98 -4.49
N GLN A 609 3.27 -15.76 -4.13
CA GLN A 609 3.90 -14.92 -3.09
C GLN A 609 3.14 -14.99 -1.76
N PHE A 610 1.82 -14.82 -1.78
CA PHE A 610 0.99 -14.73 -0.58
C PHE A 610 0.47 -16.09 -0.08
N GLY A 611 0.59 -17.14 -0.89
CA GLY A 611 0.09 -18.47 -0.54
C GLY A 611 -1.43 -18.60 -0.79
N PRO A 612 -2.20 -19.31 0.05
CA PRO A 612 -3.63 -19.49 -0.17
C PRO A 612 -4.39 -18.16 -0.11
N VAL A 613 -5.18 -17.89 -1.14
CA VAL A 613 -6.07 -16.73 -1.24
C VAL A 613 -7.51 -17.19 -1.48
N VAL A 614 -8.48 -16.46 -0.94
CA VAL A 614 -9.90 -16.72 -1.10
C VAL A 614 -10.53 -15.57 -1.85
N MET A 615 -11.30 -15.91 -2.88
CA MET A 615 -12.13 -14.97 -3.64
C MET A 615 -13.59 -15.15 -3.20
N VAL A 616 -14.29 -14.04 -3.02
CA VAL A 616 -15.74 -14.01 -2.78
C VAL A 616 -16.36 -12.99 -3.72
N GLY A 617 -17.41 -13.36 -4.43
CA GLY A 617 -18.10 -12.50 -5.39
C GLY A 617 -19.55 -12.90 -5.62
N PHE A 618 -20.25 -12.14 -6.44
CA PHE A 618 -21.56 -12.53 -6.93
C PHE A 618 -21.44 -13.66 -7.96
N GLY A 619 -22.38 -14.61 -7.93
CA GLY A 619 -22.49 -15.72 -8.87
C GLY A 619 -23.45 -15.44 -10.01
N GLY A 620 -23.82 -16.50 -10.75
CA GLY A 620 -24.74 -16.43 -11.88
C GLY A 620 -24.17 -15.65 -13.06
N ILE A 621 -25.04 -15.02 -13.85
CA ILE A 621 -24.66 -14.22 -15.03
C ILE A 621 -23.81 -12.98 -14.71
N LEU A 622 -23.73 -12.58 -13.45
CA LEU A 622 -22.92 -11.44 -13.01
C LEU A 622 -21.42 -11.76 -12.92
N VAL A 623 -21.03 -13.03 -12.94
CA VAL A 623 -19.60 -13.46 -12.88
C VAL A 623 -18.82 -12.97 -14.09
N GLU A 624 -19.44 -12.85 -15.24
CA GLU A 624 -18.80 -12.43 -16.50
C GLU A 624 -18.86 -10.91 -16.73
N VAL A 625 -19.59 -10.18 -15.91
CA VAL A 625 -19.85 -8.74 -16.10
C VAL A 625 -19.11 -7.87 -15.05
N LEU A 626 -18.70 -8.45 -13.93
CA LEU A 626 -18.01 -7.79 -12.82
C LEU A 626 -16.59 -8.35 -12.62
#